data_6bc762699a03c753c0b06a7b1b281114
#
_entry.id   6bc762699a03c753c0b06a7b1b281114
#
_cell.length_a   1.000
_cell.length_b   1.000
_cell.length_c   1.000
_cell.angle_alpha   90.00
_cell.angle_beta   90.00
_cell.angle_gamma   90.00
#
_symmetry.space_group_name_H-M   'P 1'
#
loop_
_entity.id
_entity.type
_entity.pdbx_description
1 polymer ?
#
loop_
_entity_poly.entity_id
_entity_poly.type
_entity_poly.pdbx_seq_one_letter_code
_entity_poly.pdbx_strand_id
1 'polypeptide(L)'
;MSNLLKFTTVDPVSGMNSKNPGKAQNLLSGEWLDTSKYFDNIPDPVSGEYFIDIPDTDDLSGFIQNLDICPKSGLHNPIKNVERYVMLGNVCAKAAALLSNKEVEDFFVYLIQRVMPKSSNQCLGEVTVTRKFLENFSGDGVRFLARSFSNPGDHLGQESSGYRWPFGSVVIVAPFNFPLEIPALQFLGAVFMGNRPLIKSATTVGIVFEQFLRLLIHCGLPATDADMVHCRGSKMGKL
;
A
#
# COMPACT_ATOMS: atom_id res chain seq x y z
N MET A 1 -11.63 11.28 -20.49
CA MET A 1 -11.85 10.06 -19.70
C MET A 1 -11.51 10.37 -18.25
N SER A 2 -12.37 9.96 -17.32
CA SER A 2 -12.10 10.11 -15.88
C SER A 2 -10.77 9.42 -15.48
N ASN A 3 -10.00 10.07 -14.61
CA ASN A 3 -8.78 9.48 -14.07
C ASN A 3 -9.07 8.23 -13.22
N LEU A 4 -10.25 8.17 -12.61
CA LEU A 4 -10.67 7.06 -11.76
C LEU A 4 -10.76 5.74 -12.55
N LEU A 5 -11.30 5.75 -13.75
CA LEU A 5 -11.48 4.55 -14.59
C LEU A 5 -10.17 3.82 -14.92
N LYS A 6 -9.01 4.45 -14.65
CA LYS A 6 -7.70 3.88 -14.94
C LYS A 6 -7.20 2.92 -13.86
N PHE A 7 -7.70 3.05 -12.62
CA PHE A 7 -7.19 2.26 -11.48
C PHE A 7 -8.28 1.79 -10.50
N THR A 8 -9.45 2.45 -10.44
CA THR A 8 -10.49 2.07 -9.48
C THR A 8 -11.33 0.89 -9.96
N THR A 9 -11.79 0.08 -9.01
CA THR A 9 -12.70 -1.07 -9.24
C THR A 9 -14.04 -0.91 -8.52
N VAL A 10 -14.21 0.15 -7.75
CA VAL A 10 -15.43 0.42 -6.97
C VAL A 10 -15.84 1.87 -7.12
N ASP A 11 -17.13 2.12 -6.91
CA ASP A 11 -17.73 3.46 -6.86
C ASP A 11 -18.33 3.68 -5.47
N PRO A 12 -17.72 4.52 -4.61
CA PRO A 12 -18.21 4.75 -3.25
C PRO A 12 -19.48 5.61 -3.20
N VAL A 13 -19.86 6.27 -4.29
CA VAL A 13 -21.00 7.18 -4.34
C VAL A 13 -22.27 6.48 -4.81
N SER A 14 -22.23 5.83 -5.97
CA SER A 14 -23.39 5.18 -6.59
C SER A 14 -23.34 3.65 -6.53
N GLY A 15 -22.18 3.07 -6.25
CA GLY A 15 -21.97 1.64 -6.00
C GLY A 15 -21.92 1.28 -4.51
N MET A 16 -21.31 0.16 -4.19
CA MET A 16 -21.10 -0.34 -2.81
C MET A 16 -22.40 -0.37 -1.99
N ASN A 17 -23.36 -1.14 -2.46
CA ASN A 17 -24.64 -1.36 -1.79
C ASN A 17 -25.07 -2.83 -1.95
N SER A 18 -26.19 -3.23 -1.30
CA SER A 18 -26.64 -4.63 -1.28
C SER A 18 -26.95 -5.23 -2.66
N LYS A 19 -27.25 -4.39 -3.66
CA LYS A 19 -27.50 -4.83 -5.05
C LYS A 19 -26.24 -4.89 -5.90
N ASN A 20 -25.25 -4.07 -5.55
CA ASN A 20 -23.96 -3.96 -6.25
C ASN A 20 -22.85 -3.76 -5.20
N PRO A 21 -22.45 -4.82 -4.47
CA PRO A 21 -21.43 -4.72 -3.44
C PRO A 21 -20.07 -4.38 -4.06
N GLY A 22 -19.29 -3.56 -3.38
CA GLY A 22 -17.89 -3.35 -3.73
C GLY A 22 -17.11 -4.64 -3.56
N LYS A 23 -16.25 -4.99 -4.52
CA LYS A 23 -15.44 -6.22 -4.44
C LYS A 23 -13.99 -5.88 -4.23
N ALA A 24 -13.42 -6.40 -3.15
CA ALA A 24 -11.99 -6.38 -2.92
C ALA A 24 -11.33 -7.66 -3.46
N GLN A 25 -10.05 -7.55 -3.81
CA GLN A 25 -9.24 -8.66 -4.30
C GLN A 25 -7.91 -8.75 -3.55
N ASN A 26 -7.32 -9.94 -3.51
CA ASN A 26 -5.94 -10.13 -3.09
C ASN A 26 -4.99 -9.80 -4.25
N LEU A 27 -3.81 -9.29 -3.93
CA LEU A 27 -2.69 -9.18 -4.88
C LEU A 27 -1.63 -10.21 -4.52
N LEU A 28 -1.30 -11.10 -5.45
CA LEU A 28 -0.25 -12.11 -5.26
C LEU A 28 0.62 -12.17 -6.52
N SER A 29 1.92 -12.02 -6.36
CA SER A 29 2.90 -12.08 -7.48
C SER A 29 2.58 -11.16 -8.66
N GLY A 30 1.94 -10.02 -8.39
CA GLY A 30 1.57 -9.04 -9.41
C GLY A 30 0.20 -9.25 -10.04
N GLU A 31 -0.55 -10.28 -9.64
CA GLU A 31 -1.87 -10.60 -10.16
C GLU A 31 -2.97 -10.35 -9.11
N TRP A 32 -4.05 -9.67 -9.52
CA TRP A 32 -5.25 -9.52 -8.71
C TRP A 32 -6.09 -10.79 -8.80
N LEU A 33 -6.30 -11.44 -7.64
CA LEU A 33 -6.93 -12.75 -7.58
C LEU A 33 -8.44 -12.62 -7.34
N ASP A 34 -9.22 -13.30 -8.18
CA ASP A 34 -10.62 -13.54 -7.91
C ASP A 34 -10.79 -14.64 -6.84
N THR A 35 -11.83 -14.53 -6.03
CA THR A 35 -12.20 -15.52 -5.04
C THR A 35 -13.71 -15.74 -5.04
N SER A 36 -14.15 -16.92 -4.63
CA SER A 36 -15.56 -17.22 -4.35
C SER A 36 -15.87 -17.20 -2.84
N LYS A 37 -14.83 -17.05 -2.00
CA LYS A 37 -14.96 -17.05 -0.54
C LYS A 37 -14.76 -15.65 0.01
N TYR A 38 -15.80 -15.10 0.57
CA TYR A 38 -15.82 -13.77 1.20
C TYR A 38 -16.15 -13.87 2.68
N PHE A 39 -15.84 -12.81 3.45
CA PHE A 39 -16.39 -12.67 4.80
C PHE A 39 -17.91 -12.57 4.75
N ASP A 40 -18.57 -13.25 5.67
CA ASP A 40 -20.02 -13.16 5.80
C ASP A 40 -20.40 -11.75 6.31
N ASN A 41 -21.28 -11.08 5.56
CA ASN A 41 -21.96 -9.85 5.96
C ASN A 41 -21.06 -8.76 6.55
N ILE A 42 -20.22 -8.14 5.73
CA ILE A 42 -19.58 -6.88 6.13
C ILE A 42 -20.59 -5.75 5.92
N PRO A 43 -21.16 -5.20 7.02
CA PRO A 43 -22.19 -4.18 6.92
C PRO A 43 -21.61 -2.80 6.68
N ASP A 44 -22.34 -1.98 5.96
CA ASP A 44 -22.15 -0.54 5.95
C ASP A 44 -22.30 -0.01 7.39
N PRO A 45 -21.31 0.68 7.94
CA PRO A 45 -21.31 1.10 9.33
C PRO A 45 -22.39 2.14 9.67
N VAL A 46 -23.05 2.74 8.68
CA VAL A 46 -24.10 3.74 8.87
C VAL A 46 -25.50 3.10 8.74
N SER A 47 -25.72 2.33 7.66
CA SER A 47 -27.04 1.73 7.40
C SER A 47 -27.22 0.34 7.98
N GLY A 48 -26.14 -0.37 8.28
CA GLY A 48 -26.15 -1.78 8.67
C GLY A 48 -26.41 -2.75 7.52
N GLU A 49 -26.61 -2.26 6.30
CA GLU A 49 -26.84 -3.09 5.13
C GLU A 49 -25.53 -3.65 4.58
N TYR A 50 -25.59 -4.82 3.97
CA TYR A 50 -24.46 -5.39 3.23
C TYR A 50 -24.04 -4.50 2.06
N PHE A 51 -22.73 -4.27 1.90
CA PHE A 51 -22.26 -3.33 0.88
C PHE A 51 -20.90 -3.70 0.23
N ILE A 52 -20.21 -4.72 0.74
CA ILE A 52 -18.84 -5.02 0.30
C ILE A 52 -18.49 -6.50 0.45
N ASP A 53 -17.88 -7.06 -0.60
CA ASP A 53 -17.29 -8.39 -0.66
C ASP A 53 -15.80 -8.30 -0.34
N ILE A 54 -15.36 -8.80 0.80
CA ILE A 54 -13.95 -8.90 1.18
C ILE A 54 -13.54 -10.37 1.20
N PRO A 55 -12.44 -10.77 0.52
CA PRO A 55 -11.95 -12.15 0.56
C PRO A 55 -11.64 -12.64 1.97
N ASP A 56 -12.11 -13.85 2.34
CA ASP A 56 -11.68 -14.56 3.55
C ASP A 56 -10.72 -15.68 3.18
N THR A 57 -9.48 -15.32 2.91
CA THR A 57 -8.44 -16.22 2.43
C THR A 57 -8.02 -17.21 3.50
N ASP A 58 -8.11 -18.51 3.21
CA ASP A 58 -7.69 -19.60 4.10
C ASP A 58 -6.26 -20.06 3.82
N ASP A 59 -5.90 -20.18 2.55
CA ASP A 59 -4.58 -20.61 2.13
C ASP A 59 -3.66 -19.40 1.93
N LEU A 60 -2.62 -19.33 2.75
CA LEU A 60 -1.60 -18.29 2.71
C LEU A 60 -0.29 -18.79 2.10
N SER A 61 -0.23 -20.03 1.60
CA SER A 61 1.02 -20.67 1.16
C SER A 61 1.73 -19.88 0.07
N GLY A 62 1.01 -19.36 -0.94
CA GLY A 62 1.59 -18.54 -2.00
C GLY A 62 2.20 -17.23 -1.49
N PHE A 63 1.57 -16.59 -0.50
CA PHE A 63 2.10 -15.38 0.12
C PHE A 63 3.34 -15.67 0.95
N ILE A 64 3.35 -16.77 1.71
CA ILE A 64 4.50 -17.22 2.49
C ILE A 64 5.66 -17.53 1.55
N GLN A 65 5.42 -18.27 0.47
CA GLN A 65 6.44 -18.58 -0.53
C GLN A 65 7.08 -17.32 -1.11
N ASN A 66 6.29 -16.30 -1.41
CA ASN A 66 6.81 -15.02 -1.92
C ASN A 66 7.69 -14.28 -0.90
N LEU A 67 7.38 -14.38 0.39
CA LEU A 67 8.23 -13.85 1.45
C LEU A 67 9.54 -14.65 1.54
N ASP A 68 9.47 -15.98 1.49
CA ASP A 68 10.63 -16.88 1.64
C ASP A 68 11.65 -16.72 0.49
N ILE A 69 11.18 -16.54 -0.75
CA ILE A 69 12.06 -16.38 -1.91
C ILE A 69 12.64 -14.97 -2.05
N CYS A 70 12.16 -14.00 -1.28
CA CYS A 70 12.69 -12.64 -1.31
C CYS A 70 14.14 -12.63 -0.81
N PRO A 71 15.08 -12.06 -1.58
CA PRO A 71 16.48 -11.99 -1.14
C PRO A 71 16.62 -11.21 0.17
N LYS A 72 17.55 -11.58 1.03
CA LYS A 72 17.89 -10.81 2.26
C LYS A 72 18.34 -9.39 1.96
N SER A 73 18.85 -9.13 0.74
CA SER A 73 19.16 -7.79 0.26
C SER A 73 17.94 -7.02 -0.23
N GLY A 74 16.73 -7.60 -0.14
CA GLY A 74 15.51 -7.00 -0.63
C GLY A 74 15.47 -6.84 -2.15
N LEU A 75 14.54 -5.99 -2.64
CA LEU A 75 14.32 -5.72 -4.05
C LEU A 75 15.37 -4.77 -4.64
N HIS A 76 15.93 -3.88 -3.84
CA HIS A 76 17.01 -2.97 -4.23
C HIS A 76 17.82 -2.54 -3.01
N ASN A 77 19.03 -2.08 -3.26
CA ASN A 77 19.91 -1.56 -2.24
C ASN A 77 20.80 -0.43 -2.80
N PRO A 78 21.52 0.31 -1.94
CA PRO A 78 22.30 1.48 -2.34
C PRO A 78 23.41 1.20 -3.39
N ILE A 79 23.81 -0.05 -3.57
CA ILE A 79 24.93 -0.43 -4.42
C ILE A 79 24.46 -1.07 -5.73
N LYS A 80 23.39 -1.90 -5.69
CA LYS A 80 23.03 -2.78 -6.82
C LYS A 80 22.03 -2.18 -7.79
N ASN A 81 20.98 -1.53 -7.32
CA ASN A 81 19.84 -1.10 -8.15
C ASN A 81 19.43 0.33 -7.82
N VAL A 82 20.36 1.25 -7.96
CA VAL A 82 20.13 2.67 -7.59
C VAL A 82 19.01 3.31 -8.40
N GLU A 83 18.81 2.86 -9.64
CA GLU A 83 17.73 3.30 -10.54
C GLU A 83 16.33 3.08 -9.95
N ARG A 84 16.15 2.11 -9.06
CA ARG A 84 14.88 1.87 -8.40
C ARG A 84 14.47 2.98 -7.45
N TYR A 85 15.42 3.66 -6.81
CA TYR A 85 15.12 4.84 -5.99
C TYR A 85 14.51 5.96 -6.84
N VAL A 86 15.07 6.20 -8.04
CA VAL A 86 14.54 7.19 -8.99
C VAL A 86 13.16 6.78 -9.50
N MET A 87 12.99 5.50 -9.83
CA MET A 87 11.69 4.96 -10.25
C MET A 87 10.63 5.21 -9.17
N LEU A 88 10.91 4.90 -7.91
CA LEU A 88 9.97 5.12 -6.80
C LEU A 88 9.70 6.61 -6.55
N GLY A 89 10.70 7.49 -6.69
CA GLY A 89 10.51 8.94 -6.67
C GLY A 89 9.54 9.44 -7.75
N ASN A 90 9.61 8.86 -8.95
CA ASN A 90 8.67 9.15 -10.03
C ASN A 90 7.25 8.61 -9.74
N VAL A 91 7.13 7.43 -9.13
CA VAL A 91 5.83 6.89 -8.66
C VAL A 91 5.22 7.85 -7.65
N CYS A 92 6.00 8.33 -6.67
CA CYS A 92 5.55 9.31 -5.67
C CYS A 92 5.04 10.60 -6.31
N ALA A 93 5.79 11.16 -7.26
CA ALA A 93 5.40 12.39 -7.97
C ALA A 93 4.07 12.23 -8.71
N LYS A 94 3.90 11.12 -9.45
CA LYS A 94 2.66 10.83 -10.18
C LYS A 94 1.48 10.59 -9.24
N ALA A 95 1.68 9.81 -8.17
CA ALA A 95 0.63 9.52 -7.20
C ALA A 95 0.20 10.78 -6.44
N ALA A 96 1.14 11.64 -6.03
CA ALA A 96 0.84 12.92 -5.40
C ALA A 96 0.05 13.85 -6.35
N ALA A 97 0.43 13.91 -7.61
CA ALA A 97 -0.30 14.68 -8.63
C ALA A 97 -1.73 14.16 -8.84
N LEU A 98 -1.94 12.84 -8.86
CA LEU A 98 -3.28 12.25 -8.94
C LEU A 98 -4.10 12.56 -7.67
N LEU A 99 -3.54 12.43 -6.48
CA LEU A 99 -4.24 12.77 -5.22
C LEU A 99 -4.52 14.27 -5.07
N SER A 100 -3.84 15.14 -5.84
CA SER A 100 -4.16 16.57 -5.93
C SER A 100 -5.32 16.87 -6.89
N ASN A 101 -5.71 15.91 -7.72
CA ASN A 101 -6.88 16.05 -8.59
C ASN A 101 -8.15 15.86 -7.75
N LYS A 102 -9.07 16.82 -7.83
CA LYS A 102 -10.29 16.84 -7.01
C LYS A 102 -11.14 15.57 -7.15
N GLU A 103 -11.24 15.00 -8.34
CA GLU A 103 -11.99 13.78 -8.59
C GLU A 103 -11.39 12.59 -7.83
N VAL A 104 -10.07 12.47 -7.81
CA VAL A 104 -9.35 11.40 -7.12
C VAL A 104 -9.35 11.62 -5.61
N GLU A 105 -9.15 12.86 -5.14
CA GLU A 105 -9.25 13.24 -3.74
C GLU A 105 -10.63 12.89 -3.18
N ASP A 106 -11.71 13.31 -3.86
CA ASP A 106 -13.09 13.05 -3.45
C ASP A 106 -13.39 11.54 -3.43
N PHE A 107 -12.90 10.78 -4.41
CA PHE A 107 -13.04 9.34 -4.43
C PHE A 107 -12.51 8.70 -3.14
N PHE A 108 -11.27 9.03 -2.72
CA PHE A 108 -10.72 8.48 -1.49
C PHE A 108 -11.42 9.01 -0.23
N VAL A 109 -11.81 10.28 -0.20
CA VAL A 109 -12.59 10.85 0.91
C VAL A 109 -13.90 10.08 1.09
N TYR A 110 -14.67 9.86 0.03
CA TYR A 110 -15.92 9.12 0.07
C TYR A 110 -15.70 7.64 0.42
N LEU A 111 -14.67 7.01 -0.16
CA LEU A 111 -14.38 5.61 0.13
C LEU A 111 -14.02 5.40 1.61
N ILE A 112 -13.22 6.29 2.20
CA ILE A 112 -12.90 6.25 3.64
C ILE A 112 -14.19 6.41 4.46
N GLN A 113 -15.06 7.38 4.12
CA GLN A 113 -16.32 7.60 4.84
C GLN A 113 -17.27 6.39 4.77
N ARG A 114 -17.28 5.66 3.66
CA ARG A 114 -18.11 4.47 3.49
C ARG A 114 -17.70 3.33 4.41
N VAL A 115 -16.41 3.13 4.63
CA VAL A 115 -15.92 2.00 5.43
C VAL A 115 -15.66 2.39 6.89
N MET A 116 -15.43 3.67 7.15
CA MET A 116 -15.14 4.20 8.48
C MET A 116 -15.85 5.56 8.67
N PRO A 117 -16.96 5.62 9.42
CA PRO A 117 -17.76 6.83 9.55
C PRO A 117 -16.99 7.93 10.30
N LYS A 118 -16.39 8.82 9.53
CA LYS A 118 -15.66 10.01 9.96
C LYS A 118 -16.28 11.26 9.32
N SER A 119 -15.99 12.43 9.89
CA SER A 119 -16.31 13.68 9.20
C SER A 119 -15.53 13.82 7.89
N SER A 120 -16.11 14.51 6.90
CA SER A 120 -15.44 14.78 5.62
C SER A 120 -14.07 15.44 5.82
N ASN A 121 -13.93 16.36 6.78
CA ASN A 121 -12.66 17.02 7.09
C ASN A 121 -11.60 16.04 7.62
N GLN A 122 -11.99 15.05 8.42
CA GLN A 122 -11.05 14.03 8.90
C GLN A 122 -10.60 13.12 7.76
N CYS A 123 -11.52 12.72 6.86
CA CYS A 123 -11.17 11.91 5.69
C CYS A 123 -10.28 12.70 4.72
N LEU A 124 -10.58 13.97 4.48
CA LEU A 124 -9.73 14.85 3.68
C LEU A 124 -8.34 15.04 4.31
N GLY A 125 -8.27 15.16 5.63
CA GLY A 125 -7.01 15.22 6.38
C GLY A 125 -6.14 13.99 6.11
N GLU A 126 -6.72 12.80 6.15
CA GLU A 126 -6.05 11.53 5.89
C GLU A 126 -5.49 11.43 4.45
N VAL A 127 -6.29 11.82 3.44
CA VAL A 127 -5.85 11.90 2.05
C VAL A 127 -4.73 12.94 1.87
N THR A 128 -4.87 14.08 2.52
CA THR A 128 -3.87 15.18 2.47
C THR A 128 -2.53 14.75 3.07
N VAL A 129 -2.54 14.09 4.23
CA VAL A 129 -1.31 13.58 4.87
C VAL A 129 -0.63 12.54 3.98
N THR A 130 -1.39 11.60 3.41
CA THR A 130 -0.86 10.62 2.47
C THR A 130 -0.23 11.28 1.24
N ARG A 131 -0.90 12.28 0.66
CA ARG A 131 -0.35 13.05 -0.47
C ARG A 131 0.95 13.77 -0.10
N LYS A 132 0.99 14.46 1.04
CA LYS A 132 2.20 15.16 1.52
C LYS A 132 3.35 14.20 1.77
N PHE A 133 3.08 13.01 2.26
CA PHE A 133 4.11 11.97 2.41
C PHE A 133 4.71 11.60 1.05
N LEU A 134 3.88 11.40 0.02
CA LEU A 134 4.37 11.14 -1.34
C LEU A 134 5.16 12.33 -1.91
N GLU A 135 4.72 13.57 -1.68
CA GLU A 135 5.42 14.78 -2.08
C GLU A 135 6.84 14.86 -1.49
N ASN A 136 7.00 14.48 -0.22
CA ASN A 136 8.31 14.46 0.46
C ASN A 136 9.29 13.46 -0.14
N PHE A 137 8.81 12.41 -0.80
CA PHE A 137 9.62 11.37 -1.42
C PHE A 137 9.64 11.44 -2.96
N SER A 138 9.11 12.51 -3.54
CA SER A 138 9.19 12.75 -4.99
C SER A 138 10.61 13.03 -5.44
N GLY A 139 10.92 12.70 -6.68
CA GLY A 139 12.25 12.91 -7.27
C GLY A 139 13.33 12.11 -6.53
N ASP A 140 14.34 12.78 -5.98
CA ASP A 140 15.47 12.16 -5.26
C ASP A 140 15.15 11.78 -3.80
N GLY A 141 13.97 12.13 -3.28
CA GLY A 141 13.62 11.93 -1.87
C GLY A 141 13.81 10.50 -1.38
N VAL A 142 13.41 9.52 -2.19
CA VAL A 142 13.58 8.09 -1.85
C VAL A 142 15.04 7.70 -1.76
N ARG A 143 15.89 8.17 -2.66
CA ARG A 143 17.31 7.85 -2.69
C ARG A 143 18.03 8.29 -1.40
N PHE A 144 17.63 9.41 -0.81
CA PHE A 144 18.22 9.90 0.42
C PHE A 144 17.91 9.03 1.65
N LEU A 145 16.97 8.08 1.59
CA LEU A 145 16.77 7.12 2.67
C LEU A 145 17.92 6.13 2.82
N ALA A 146 18.64 5.85 1.75
CA ALA A 146 19.82 4.98 1.75
C ALA A 146 21.10 5.65 2.30
N ARG A 147 20.98 6.79 2.96
CA ARG A 147 22.11 7.59 3.49
C ARG A 147 23.19 6.73 4.07
N SER A 148 24.42 7.00 3.61
CA SER A 148 25.63 6.44 4.17
C SER A 148 26.13 7.26 5.36
N PHE A 149 26.99 6.66 6.13
CA PHE A 149 27.90 7.37 7.03
C PHE A 149 29.34 7.04 6.63
N SER A 150 30.23 7.92 6.97
CA SER A 150 31.65 7.78 6.69
C SER A 150 32.43 8.21 7.94
N ASN A 151 33.42 7.40 8.34
CA ASN A 151 34.32 7.68 9.45
C ASN A 151 35.77 7.61 8.98
N PRO A 152 36.67 8.46 9.51
CA PRO A 152 38.09 8.28 9.33
C PRO A 152 38.56 6.91 9.84
N GLY A 153 39.41 6.25 9.11
CA GLY A 153 40.07 5.02 9.59
C GLY A 153 41.27 5.29 10.47
N ASP A 154 41.91 4.22 10.97
CA ASP A 154 43.07 4.31 11.86
C ASP A 154 44.38 4.67 11.13
N HIS A 155 44.37 4.63 9.80
CA HIS A 155 45.53 4.93 8.97
C HIS A 155 45.26 6.14 8.06
N LEU A 156 46.34 6.83 7.69
CA LEU A 156 46.25 7.98 6.80
C LEU A 156 45.58 7.62 5.46
N GLY A 157 44.52 8.36 5.11
CA GLY A 157 43.76 8.15 3.88
C GLY A 157 42.75 7.00 3.95
N GLN A 158 42.62 6.29 5.08
CA GLN A 158 41.64 5.25 5.28
C GLN A 158 40.29 5.84 5.67
N GLU A 159 39.21 5.29 5.12
CA GLU A 159 37.84 5.66 5.40
C GLU A 159 36.96 4.39 5.51
N SER A 160 36.02 4.39 6.44
CA SER A 160 34.98 3.38 6.55
C SER A 160 33.62 4.01 6.28
N SER A 161 32.83 3.39 5.43
CA SER A 161 31.48 3.85 5.11
C SER A 161 30.45 2.74 5.25
N GLY A 162 29.22 3.11 5.55
CA GLY A 162 28.10 2.19 5.67
C GLY A 162 26.82 2.76 5.07
N TYR A 163 25.94 1.89 4.66
CA TYR A 163 24.64 2.23 4.08
C TYR A 163 23.52 1.64 4.91
N ARG A 164 22.33 2.26 4.84
CA ARG A 164 21.10 1.61 5.27
C ARG A 164 20.73 0.53 4.27
N TRP A 165 20.38 -0.63 4.78
CA TRP A 165 20.12 -1.82 3.99
C TRP A 165 18.70 -2.34 4.24
N PRO A 166 17.98 -2.89 3.23
CA PRO A 166 16.68 -3.51 3.46
C PRO A 166 16.77 -4.79 4.30
N PHE A 167 15.72 -5.11 5.02
CA PHE A 167 15.58 -6.40 5.71
C PHE A 167 15.26 -7.55 4.73
N GLY A 168 14.62 -7.23 3.60
CA GLY A 168 14.08 -8.18 2.64
C GLY A 168 12.57 -8.31 2.78
N SER A 169 12.08 -9.45 3.24
CA SER A 169 10.66 -9.69 3.47
C SER A 169 10.16 -8.96 4.71
N VAL A 170 9.00 -8.31 4.61
CA VAL A 170 8.32 -7.67 5.73
C VAL A 170 6.83 -7.92 5.68
N VAL A 171 6.20 -8.07 6.84
CA VAL A 171 4.74 -8.18 6.97
C VAL A 171 4.21 -6.94 7.65
N ILE A 172 3.16 -6.34 7.06
CA ILE A 172 2.48 -5.15 7.58
C ILE A 172 1.06 -5.51 7.94
N VAL A 173 0.68 -5.31 9.21
CA VAL A 173 -0.70 -5.48 9.68
C VAL A 173 -1.19 -4.11 10.13
N ALA A 174 -2.09 -3.51 9.34
CA ALA A 174 -2.58 -2.16 9.58
C ALA A 174 -3.93 -2.15 10.31
N PRO A 175 -4.16 -1.17 11.20
CA PRO A 175 -5.41 -1.00 11.95
C PRO A 175 -6.54 -0.44 11.08
N PHE A 176 -7.74 -0.32 11.68
CA PHE A 176 -8.93 0.13 10.97
C PHE A 176 -9.17 1.65 11.01
N ASN A 177 -8.63 2.34 12.02
CA ASN A 177 -8.99 3.72 12.34
C ASN A 177 -8.47 4.78 11.34
N PHE A 178 -7.40 4.46 10.59
CA PHE A 178 -6.90 5.28 9.47
C PHE A 178 -6.64 4.37 8.26
N PRO A 179 -7.71 4.03 7.49
CA PRO A 179 -7.64 2.98 6.48
C PRO A 179 -6.77 3.30 5.26
N LEU A 180 -6.43 4.57 5.03
CA LEU A 180 -5.51 5.00 3.99
C LEU A 180 -4.14 5.36 4.55
N GLU A 181 -4.08 6.31 5.48
CA GLU A 181 -2.83 6.93 5.94
C GLU A 181 -1.87 5.91 6.55
N ILE A 182 -2.30 5.17 7.58
CA ILE A 182 -1.39 4.26 8.29
C ILE A 182 -0.84 3.16 7.36
N PRO A 183 -1.66 2.40 6.62
CA PRO A 183 -1.13 1.40 5.70
C PRO A 183 -0.27 2.00 4.60
N ALA A 184 -0.64 3.19 4.06
CA ALA A 184 0.14 3.84 3.01
C ALA A 184 1.54 4.23 3.47
N LEU A 185 1.68 4.86 4.65
CA LEU A 185 2.96 5.30 5.17
C LEU A 185 3.88 4.12 5.50
N GLN A 186 3.33 3.08 6.12
CA GLN A 186 4.10 1.87 6.45
C GLN A 186 4.54 1.11 5.19
N PHE A 187 3.61 0.95 4.23
CA PHE A 187 3.87 0.28 2.97
C PHE A 187 4.95 1.00 2.14
N LEU A 188 4.77 2.31 1.94
CA LEU A 188 5.70 3.13 1.18
C LEU A 188 7.08 3.15 1.85
N GLY A 189 7.15 3.29 3.17
CA GLY A 189 8.40 3.22 3.92
C GLY A 189 9.14 1.89 3.74
N ALA A 190 8.40 0.78 3.73
CA ALA A 190 8.98 -0.55 3.46
C ALA A 190 9.52 -0.65 2.02
N VAL A 191 8.72 -0.26 1.02
CA VAL A 191 9.09 -0.32 -0.40
C VAL A 191 10.26 0.60 -0.72
N PHE A 192 10.27 1.84 -0.17
CA PHE A 192 11.35 2.80 -0.40
C PHE A 192 12.71 2.30 0.07
N MET A 193 12.72 1.53 1.16
CA MET A 193 13.94 0.91 1.68
C MET A 193 14.35 -0.36 0.94
N GLY A 194 13.58 -0.79 -0.08
CA GLY A 194 13.86 -2.00 -0.85
C GLY A 194 13.32 -3.28 -0.24
N ASN A 195 12.48 -3.20 0.79
CA ASN A 195 11.80 -4.38 1.31
C ASN A 195 10.67 -4.81 0.36
N ARG A 196 10.31 -6.10 0.42
CA ARG A 196 9.13 -6.65 -0.23
C ARG A 196 8.04 -6.88 0.81
N PRO A 197 7.02 -6.02 0.87
CA PRO A 197 5.96 -6.15 1.87
C PRO A 197 4.86 -7.13 1.43
N LEU A 198 4.35 -7.91 2.39
CA LEU A 198 3.01 -8.45 2.39
C LEU A 198 2.17 -7.59 3.33
N ILE A 199 1.12 -6.97 2.80
CA ILE A 199 0.24 -6.12 3.60
C ILE A 199 -1.13 -6.75 3.82
N LYS A 200 -1.60 -6.65 5.07
CA LYS A 200 -2.97 -6.93 5.49
C LYS A 200 -3.54 -5.73 6.23
N SER A 201 -4.48 -5.04 5.64
CA SER A 201 -5.31 -4.05 6.33
C SER A 201 -6.39 -4.71 7.18
N ALA A 202 -6.96 -3.98 8.14
CA ALA A 202 -8.12 -4.46 8.88
C ALA A 202 -9.25 -4.83 7.93
N THR A 203 -9.94 -5.95 8.20
CA THR A 203 -10.86 -6.60 7.27
C THR A 203 -11.93 -5.66 6.74
N THR A 204 -12.60 -4.90 7.62
CA THR A 204 -13.73 -4.04 7.26
C THR A 204 -13.36 -2.83 6.39
N VAL A 205 -12.08 -2.46 6.34
CA VAL A 205 -11.62 -1.22 5.68
C VAL A 205 -10.56 -1.47 4.59
N GLY A 206 -10.17 -2.72 4.37
CA GLY A 206 -9.04 -3.09 3.50
C GLY A 206 -9.17 -2.62 2.05
N ILE A 207 -10.38 -2.45 1.56
CA ILE A 207 -10.64 -1.98 0.19
C ILE A 207 -10.06 -0.56 -0.07
N VAL A 208 -9.92 0.27 0.95
CA VAL A 208 -9.36 1.63 0.80
C VAL A 208 -7.89 1.54 0.38
N PHE A 209 -7.10 0.76 1.12
CA PHE A 209 -5.70 0.57 0.76
C PHE A 209 -5.52 -0.20 -0.54
N GLU A 210 -6.40 -1.16 -0.85
CA GLU A 210 -6.39 -1.84 -2.15
C GLU A 210 -6.50 -0.85 -3.31
N GLN A 211 -7.47 0.07 -3.27
CA GLN A 211 -7.62 1.09 -4.32
C GLN A 211 -6.39 2.02 -4.40
N PHE A 212 -5.77 2.33 -3.27
CA PHE A 212 -4.52 3.10 -3.24
C PHE A 212 -3.35 2.30 -3.82
N LEU A 213 -3.24 1.02 -3.56
CA LEU A 213 -2.22 0.15 -4.16
C LEU A 213 -2.40 0.07 -5.69
N ARG A 214 -3.64 -0.01 -6.18
CA ARG A 214 -3.96 0.07 -7.62
C ARG A 214 -3.52 1.41 -8.22
N LEU A 215 -3.73 2.52 -7.52
CA LEU A 215 -3.23 3.83 -7.93
C LEU A 215 -1.70 3.85 -8.01
N LEU A 216 -0.99 3.31 -7.02
CA LEU A 216 0.47 3.23 -7.05
C LEU A 216 0.99 2.38 -8.23
N ILE A 217 0.37 1.23 -8.50
CA ILE A 217 0.68 0.37 -9.66
C ILE A 217 0.42 1.13 -10.97
N HIS A 218 -0.71 1.83 -11.07
CA HIS A 218 -0.99 2.70 -12.23
C HIS A 218 0.07 3.80 -12.40
N CYS A 219 0.66 4.32 -11.32
CA CYS A 219 1.75 5.30 -11.34
C CYS A 219 3.12 4.69 -11.71
N GLY A 220 3.22 3.36 -11.79
CA GLY A 220 4.43 2.66 -12.21
C GLY A 220 5.15 1.87 -11.11
N LEU A 221 4.53 1.66 -9.93
CA LEU A 221 5.01 0.67 -8.97
C LEU A 221 4.88 -0.72 -9.60
N PRO A 222 5.95 -1.53 -9.68
CA PRO A 222 5.84 -2.90 -10.15
C PRO A 222 4.89 -3.70 -9.25
N ALA A 223 3.86 -4.30 -9.83
CA ALA A 223 2.87 -5.06 -9.07
C ALA A 223 3.48 -6.28 -8.35
N THR A 224 4.63 -6.77 -8.80
CA THR A 224 5.38 -7.85 -8.19
C THR A 224 6.21 -7.46 -6.97
N ASP A 225 6.33 -6.15 -6.69
CA ASP A 225 7.14 -5.65 -5.57
C ASP A 225 6.45 -5.82 -4.21
N ALA A 226 5.18 -6.17 -4.20
CA ALA A 226 4.39 -6.35 -2.99
C ALA A 226 3.28 -7.36 -3.18
N ASP A 227 2.80 -7.92 -2.07
CA ASP A 227 1.56 -8.69 -2.02
C ASP A 227 0.58 -8.04 -1.05
N MET A 228 -0.72 -8.26 -1.28
CA MET A 228 -1.79 -7.84 -0.39
C MET A 228 -2.75 -9.00 -0.14
N VAL A 229 -3.10 -9.24 1.13
CA VAL A 229 -4.01 -10.31 1.50
C VAL A 229 -5.14 -9.82 2.40
N HIS A 230 -6.34 -10.28 2.12
CA HIS A 230 -7.51 -10.17 2.99
C HIS A 230 -7.76 -11.52 3.67
N CYS A 231 -7.66 -11.57 4.98
CA CYS A 231 -7.90 -12.77 5.77
C CYS A 231 -8.23 -12.41 7.22
N ARG A 232 -8.65 -13.38 8.02
CA ARG A 232 -8.86 -13.21 9.46
C ARG A 232 -7.54 -12.92 10.17
N GLY A 233 -7.58 -12.06 11.19
CA GLY A 233 -6.39 -11.71 11.98
C GLY A 233 -5.70 -12.92 12.61
N SER A 234 -6.47 -13.92 13.04
CA SER A 234 -5.93 -15.17 13.60
C SER A 234 -5.06 -15.99 12.64
N LYS A 235 -5.21 -15.78 11.32
CA LYS A 235 -4.40 -16.47 10.30
C LYS A 235 -3.03 -15.82 10.15
N MET A 236 -2.90 -14.51 10.43
CA MET A 236 -1.63 -13.79 10.33
C MET A 236 -0.56 -14.24 11.34
N GLY A 237 -0.97 -14.86 12.44
CA GLY A 237 -0.02 -15.45 13.41
C GLY A 237 0.71 -16.70 12.90
N LYS A 238 0.43 -17.15 11.67
CA LYS A 238 1.11 -18.27 11.01
C LYS A 238 2.24 -17.80 10.07
N LEU A 239 2.34 -16.50 9.82
CA LEU A 239 3.40 -15.82 9.08
C LEU A 239 4.55 -15.41 9.99
#